data_aa282ba50654103c6a29b747f1b68e61
#
_entry.id   aa282ba50654103c6a29b747f1b68e61
#
_cell.length_a   1.000
_cell.length_b   1.000
_cell.length_c   1.000
_cell.angle_alpha   90.00
_cell.angle_beta   90.00
_cell.angle_gamma   90.00
#
_symmetry.space_group_name_H-M   'P 1'
#
loop_
_entity.id
_entity.type
_entity.pdbx_description
1 polymer ?
#
loop_
_entity_poly.entity_id
_entity_poly.type
_entity_poly.pdbx_seq_one_letter_code
_entity_poly.pdbx_strand_id
1 'polypeptide(L)'
;MSGGADSVCLLLVLKRLQQIYNLSITAIHVHHGIRGESAEHDLKFSRQLCEKEEIEFVEKRCDVPALAAKHHLTEEEAGRRVRYETFECEAKKRGASVIAVAHHMDDQAETVLMNLLRGSGIRGCSGIPCKRSLSDKGDIVVVRPLLGMRREAIEAWLIENGQGWCIDETNLTDDYLRSRIRNRLLPLLSSEYNAQAAEHIACAAGDFSEAEEYLRDQAQALFSSWHCVLHKQMMLPVKELKLQKPILQRYLIQEAISHTGGVKDITRTHIESVIGLLSKRTGSMVNLPQRRKARIQSVS
;
A
#
# COMPACT_ATOMS: atom_id res chain seq x y z
N MET A 1 12.37 -1.02 11.32
CA MET A 1 12.35 -0.57 12.73
C MET A 1 12.53 0.94 12.74
N SER A 2 11.58 1.72 13.26
CA SER A 2 11.68 3.19 13.33
C SER A 2 11.96 3.70 14.75
N GLY A 3 11.83 2.86 15.74
CA GLY A 3 11.88 3.23 17.15
C GLY A 3 10.52 3.63 17.76
N GLY A 4 9.54 3.97 16.96
CA GLY A 4 8.18 4.29 17.43
C GLY A 4 7.40 3.07 17.92
N ALA A 5 6.32 3.32 18.70
CA ALA A 5 5.52 2.31 19.39
C ALA A 5 5.16 1.10 18.51
N ASP A 6 4.62 1.36 17.32
CA ASP A 6 4.14 0.30 16.43
C ASP A 6 5.26 -0.64 15.99
N SER A 7 6.44 -0.09 15.65
CA SER A 7 7.60 -0.87 15.23
C SER A 7 8.24 -1.63 16.37
N VAL A 8 8.24 -1.08 17.58
CA VAL A 8 8.71 -1.72 18.81
C VAL A 8 7.80 -2.88 19.18
N CYS A 9 6.49 -2.65 19.20
CA CYS A 9 5.50 -3.69 19.47
C CYS A 9 5.61 -4.85 18.47
N LEU A 10 5.66 -4.56 17.17
CA LEU A 10 5.82 -5.60 16.15
C LEU A 10 7.08 -6.44 16.39
N LEU A 11 8.22 -5.79 16.68
CA LEU A 11 9.48 -6.49 16.93
C LEU A 11 9.36 -7.46 18.12
N LEU A 12 8.84 -6.97 19.25
CA LEU A 12 8.73 -7.76 20.47
C LEU A 12 7.70 -8.89 20.37
N VAL A 13 6.57 -8.65 19.67
CA VAL A 13 5.60 -9.71 19.39
C VAL A 13 6.23 -10.80 18.53
N LEU A 14 6.93 -10.43 17.46
CA LEU A 14 7.63 -11.40 16.60
C LEU A 14 8.72 -12.15 17.39
N LYS A 15 9.46 -11.47 18.28
CA LYS A 15 10.44 -12.12 19.16
C LYS A 15 9.81 -13.17 20.06
N ARG A 16 8.66 -12.88 20.68
CA ARG A 16 7.92 -13.87 21.50
C ARG A 16 7.43 -15.07 20.68
N LEU A 17 7.03 -14.83 19.42
CA LEU A 17 6.57 -15.88 18.51
C LEU A 17 7.75 -16.67 17.88
N GLN A 18 8.99 -16.19 18.03
CA GLN A 18 10.17 -16.74 17.37
C GLN A 18 10.35 -18.23 17.62
N GLN A 19 10.23 -18.67 18.84
CA GLN A 19 10.40 -20.09 19.20
C GLN A 19 9.22 -20.95 18.74
N ILE A 20 7.99 -20.40 18.81
CA ILE A 20 6.76 -21.12 18.47
C ILE A 20 6.73 -21.44 16.98
N TYR A 21 7.13 -20.48 16.15
CA TYR A 21 7.04 -20.57 14.69
C TYR A 21 8.41 -20.76 14.01
N ASN A 22 9.48 -20.96 14.79
CA ASN A 22 10.86 -21.09 14.29
C ASN A 22 11.25 -19.94 13.32
N LEU A 23 11.00 -18.70 13.75
CA LEU A 23 11.28 -17.51 12.93
C LEU A 23 12.76 -17.13 13.02
N SER A 24 13.34 -16.75 11.88
CA SER A 24 14.59 -15.99 11.82
C SER A 24 14.24 -14.51 11.62
N ILE A 25 14.62 -13.64 12.55
CA ILE A 25 14.22 -12.26 12.59
C ILE A 25 15.43 -11.35 12.38
N THR A 26 15.33 -10.44 11.41
CA THR A 26 16.29 -9.34 11.19
C THR A 26 15.53 -8.03 11.23
N ALA A 27 15.92 -7.10 12.08
CA ALA A 27 15.36 -5.76 12.14
C ALA A 27 16.13 -4.82 11.20
N ILE A 28 15.40 -4.08 10.35
CA ILE A 28 16.00 -3.12 9.42
C ILE A 28 15.58 -1.71 9.82
N HIS A 29 16.57 -0.83 10.05
CA HIS A 29 16.38 0.60 10.25
C HIS A 29 16.88 1.36 9.03
N VAL A 30 16.02 2.21 8.45
CA VAL A 30 16.41 3.10 7.33
C VAL A 30 16.48 4.52 7.87
N HIS A 31 17.68 5.05 7.95
CA HIS A 31 17.95 6.44 8.34
C HIS A 31 17.84 7.33 7.09
N HIS A 32 16.88 8.24 7.09
CA HIS A 32 16.51 9.04 5.90
C HIS A 32 17.34 10.30 5.69
N GLY A 33 18.19 10.70 6.65
CA GLY A 33 19.01 11.92 6.57
C GLY A 33 18.23 13.23 6.74
N ILE A 34 16.96 13.19 7.22
CA ILE A 34 16.09 14.37 7.26
C ILE A 34 16.13 15.08 8.64
N ARG A 35 16.23 14.33 9.75
CA ARG A 35 15.93 14.83 11.09
C ARG A 35 17.14 15.07 12.00
N GLY A 36 18.37 15.00 11.49
CA GLY A 36 19.59 15.24 12.28
C GLY A 36 19.64 14.40 13.58
N GLU A 37 19.80 15.08 14.73
CA GLU A 37 19.99 14.43 16.05
C GLU A 37 18.83 13.52 16.48
N SER A 38 17.59 13.86 16.18
CA SER A 38 16.43 13.03 16.52
C SER A 38 16.47 11.68 15.80
N ALA A 39 16.87 11.65 14.52
CA ALA A 39 17.02 10.40 13.77
C ALA A 39 18.17 9.53 14.29
N GLU A 40 19.26 10.15 14.78
CA GLU A 40 20.36 9.43 15.41
C GLU A 40 19.92 8.83 16.78
N HIS A 41 19.10 9.55 17.53
CA HIS A 41 18.50 9.01 18.76
C HIS A 41 17.63 7.78 18.48
N ASP A 42 16.73 7.86 17.48
CA ASP A 42 15.86 6.75 17.09
C ASP A 42 16.67 5.53 16.61
N LEU A 43 17.74 5.77 15.85
CA LEU A 43 18.66 4.74 15.40
C LEU A 43 19.35 4.06 16.59
N LYS A 44 19.90 4.86 17.52
CA LYS A 44 20.58 4.35 18.71
C LYS A 44 19.65 3.52 19.59
N PHE A 45 18.44 4.03 19.84
CA PHE A 45 17.40 3.31 20.57
C PHE A 45 17.06 1.98 19.90
N SER A 46 16.81 1.99 18.57
CA SER A 46 16.46 0.80 17.81
C SER A 46 17.55 -0.26 17.86
N ARG A 47 18.83 0.16 17.77
CA ARG A 47 19.99 -0.74 17.89
C ARG A 47 20.08 -1.35 19.26
N GLN A 48 20.02 -0.55 20.33
CA GLN A 48 20.09 -1.02 21.71
C GLN A 48 18.96 -2.01 22.04
N LEU A 49 17.75 -1.76 21.54
CA LEU A 49 16.64 -2.68 21.72
C LEU A 49 16.90 -4.02 21.02
N CYS A 50 17.41 -4.00 19.79
CA CYS A 50 17.72 -5.23 19.05
C CYS A 50 18.88 -6.00 19.72
N GLU A 51 19.91 -5.33 20.25
CA GLU A 51 20.99 -5.94 21.02
C GLU A 51 20.45 -6.61 22.29
N LYS A 52 19.60 -5.92 23.06
CA LYS A 52 18.94 -6.46 24.26
C LYS A 52 18.12 -7.71 23.96
N GLU A 53 17.40 -7.72 22.85
CA GLU A 53 16.52 -8.82 22.44
C GLU A 53 17.25 -9.90 21.59
N GLU A 54 18.56 -9.78 21.40
CA GLU A 54 19.38 -10.69 20.59
C GLU A 54 18.82 -10.86 19.17
N ILE A 55 18.45 -9.74 18.51
CA ILE A 55 17.93 -9.69 17.15
C ILE A 55 18.97 -9.04 16.24
N GLU A 56 19.24 -9.65 15.09
CA GLU A 56 20.11 -9.05 14.08
C GLU A 56 19.57 -7.68 13.65
N PHE A 57 20.45 -6.66 13.71
CA PHE A 57 20.08 -5.29 13.34
C PHE A 57 20.85 -4.83 12.12
N VAL A 58 20.12 -4.32 11.13
CA VAL A 58 20.67 -3.75 9.89
C VAL A 58 20.35 -2.27 9.82
N GLU A 59 21.39 -1.47 9.71
CA GLU A 59 21.30 -0.04 9.47
C GLU A 59 21.53 0.28 8.00
N LYS A 60 20.67 1.13 7.43
CA LYS A 60 20.85 1.71 6.11
C LYS A 60 20.70 3.23 6.17
N ARG A 61 21.74 3.95 5.80
CA ARG A 61 21.71 5.42 5.68
C ARG A 61 21.47 5.83 4.25
N CYS A 62 20.55 6.76 4.02
CA CYS A 62 20.22 7.32 2.72
C CYS A 62 19.96 8.82 2.85
N ASP A 63 20.39 9.58 1.86
CA ASP A 63 20.05 11.01 1.70
C ASP A 63 18.75 11.13 0.88
N VAL A 64 17.61 11.07 1.60
CA VAL A 64 16.30 11.14 0.96
C VAL A 64 16.02 12.49 0.32
N PRO A 65 16.38 13.65 0.89
CA PRO A 65 16.26 14.94 0.22
C PRO A 65 16.96 14.99 -1.13
N ALA A 66 18.21 14.53 -1.23
CA ALA A 66 18.94 14.49 -2.49
C ALA A 66 18.27 13.56 -3.52
N LEU A 67 17.74 12.41 -3.09
CA LEU A 67 17.02 11.49 -3.97
C LEU A 67 15.67 12.06 -4.43
N ALA A 68 14.94 12.74 -3.55
CA ALA A 68 13.69 13.42 -3.88
C ALA A 68 13.91 14.47 -4.98
N ALA A 69 14.91 15.35 -4.81
CA ALA A 69 15.27 16.35 -5.79
C ALA A 69 15.68 15.73 -7.15
N LYS A 70 16.52 14.69 -7.12
CA LYS A 70 17.00 14.00 -8.33
C LYS A 70 15.88 13.35 -9.15
N HIS A 71 14.87 12.82 -8.50
CA HIS A 71 13.79 12.07 -9.15
C HIS A 71 12.47 12.84 -9.25
N HIS A 72 12.44 14.11 -8.85
CA HIS A 72 11.24 14.97 -8.83
C HIS A 72 10.08 14.31 -8.02
N LEU A 73 10.42 13.73 -6.86
CA LEU A 73 9.50 13.12 -5.94
C LEU A 73 9.34 14.01 -4.69
N THR A 74 8.26 13.80 -3.94
CA THR A 74 8.18 14.30 -2.57
C THR A 74 9.14 13.51 -1.66
N GLU A 75 9.56 14.08 -0.54
CA GLU A 75 10.42 13.37 0.44
C GLU A 75 9.73 12.11 0.98
N GLU A 76 8.41 12.14 1.16
CA GLU A 76 7.63 10.98 1.57
C GLU A 76 7.69 9.85 0.53
N GLU A 77 7.49 10.18 -0.75
CA GLU A 77 7.58 9.20 -1.84
C GLU A 77 8.99 8.64 -2.00
N ALA A 78 10.01 9.50 -1.94
CA ALA A 78 11.41 9.09 -2.01
C ALA A 78 11.79 8.20 -0.82
N GLY A 79 11.42 8.59 0.41
CA GLY A 79 11.66 7.81 1.62
C GLY A 79 10.95 6.46 1.60
N ARG A 80 9.71 6.43 1.11
CA ARG A 80 8.96 5.18 0.92
C ARG A 80 9.65 4.26 -0.11
N ARG A 81 10.09 4.80 -1.23
CA ARG A 81 10.79 4.05 -2.28
C ARG A 81 12.08 3.44 -1.74
N VAL A 82 12.96 4.25 -1.14
CA VAL A 82 14.22 3.80 -0.53
C VAL A 82 13.97 2.70 0.50
N ARG A 83 12.95 2.86 1.34
CA ARG A 83 12.60 1.87 2.36
C ARG A 83 12.27 0.51 1.76
N TYR A 84 11.41 0.45 0.75
CA TYR A 84 11.03 -0.81 0.12
C TYR A 84 12.13 -1.42 -0.72
N GLU A 85 12.93 -0.62 -1.44
CA GLU A 85 14.12 -1.08 -2.15
C GLU A 85 15.15 -1.70 -1.18
N THR A 86 15.35 -1.07 -0.01
CA THR A 86 16.22 -1.61 1.06
C THR A 86 15.68 -2.93 1.58
N PHE A 87 14.38 -2.99 1.90
CA PHE A 87 13.75 -4.20 2.41
C PHE A 87 13.88 -5.37 1.42
N GLU A 88 13.63 -5.14 0.15
CA GLU A 88 13.77 -6.15 -0.90
C GLU A 88 15.22 -6.64 -1.04
N CYS A 89 16.16 -5.70 -1.06
CA CYS A 89 17.59 -6.02 -1.14
C CYS A 89 18.06 -6.88 0.03
N GLU A 90 17.71 -6.48 1.27
CA GLU A 90 18.12 -7.21 2.47
C GLU A 90 17.40 -8.56 2.61
N ALA A 91 16.14 -8.65 2.19
CA ALA A 91 15.41 -9.92 2.14
C ALA A 91 16.08 -10.92 1.16
N LYS A 92 16.42 -10.46 -0.05
CA LYS A 92 17.14 -11.29 -1.05
C LYS A 92 18.49 -11.80 -0.53
N LYS A 93 19.27 -10.93 0.11
CA LYS A 93 20.58 -11.31 0.69
C LYS A 93 20.50 -12.41 1.75
N ARG A 94 19.40 -12.47 2.49
CA ARG A 94 19.18 -13.40 3.61
C ARG A 94 18.29 -14.58 3.24
N GLY A 95 17.79 -14.64 2.01
CA GLY A 95 16.81 -15.65 1.60
C GLY A 95 15.48 -15.52 2.34
N ALA A 96 15.14 -14.31 2.85
CA ALA A 96 13.89 -14.07 3.53
C ALA A 96 12.75 -13.86 2.52
N SER A 97 11.64 -14.56 2.73
CA SER A 97 10.44 -14.47 1.87
C SER A 97 9.38 -13.53 2.42
N VAL A 98 9.51 -13.06 3.68
CA VAL A 98 8.51 -12.24 4.36
C VAL A 98 9.15 -10.98 4.94
N ILE A 99 8.49 -9.85 4.73
CA ILE A 99 8.81 -8.56 5.33
C ILE A 99 7.60 -8.12 6.17
N ALA A 100 7.77 -7.98 7.48
CA ALA A 100 6.74 -7.48 8.38
C ALA A 100 6.86 -5.96 8.55
N VAL A 101 5.74 -5.24 8.42
CA VAL A 101 5.66 -3.79 8.63
C VAL A 101 4.54 -3.44 9.60
N ALA A 102 4.77 -2.45 10.45
CA ALA A 102 3.97 -2.14 11.61
C ALA A 102 2.81 -1.16 11.32
N HIS A 103 2.08 -1.33 10.21
CA HIS A 103 0.83 -0.61 9.99
C HIS A 103 -0.24 -1.18 10.92
N HIS A 104 -1.06 -0.29 11.48
CA HIS A 104 -2.11 -0.62 12.44
C HIS A 104 -3.49 -0.15 11.94
N MET A 105 -4.54 -0.40 12.73
CA MET A 105 -5.93 -0.12 12.36
C MET A 105 -6.20 1.36 12.07
N ASP A 106 -5.60 2.27 12.83
CA ASP A 106 -5.77 3.71 12.61
C ASP A 106 -5.13 4.14 11.28
N ASP A 107 -3.99 3.56 10.87
CA ASP A 107 -3.41 3.75 9.53
C ASP A 107 -4.37 3.29 8.42
N GLN A 108 -5.13 2.21 8.67
CA GLN A 108 -6.14 1.72 7.75
C GLN A 108 -7.26 2.75 7.59
N ALA A 109 -7.81 3.25 8.71
CA ALA A 109 -8.85 4.27 8.69
C ALA A 109 -8.39 5.57 7.99
N GLU A 110 -7.18 6.05 8.31
CA GLU A 110 -6.56 7.19 7.63
C GLU A 110 -6.50 7.00 6.12
N THR A 111 -6.04 5.82 5.67
CA THR A 111 -5.88 5.50 4.25
C THR A 111 -7.21 5.45 3.52
N VAL A 112 -8.23 4.84 4.13
CA VAL A 112 -9.59 4.78 3.57
C VAL A 112 -10.17 6.18 3.42
N LEU A 113 -10.13 6.99 4.47
CA LEU A 113 -10.63 8.37 4.43
C LEU A 113 -9.88 9.21 3.38
N MET A 114 -8.56 9.11 3.34
CA MET A 114 -7.75 9.82 2.35
C MET A 114 -8.15 9.44 0.92
N ASN A 115 -8.38 8.15 0.67
CA ASN A 115 -8.76 7.65 -0.65
C ASN A 115 -10.19 8.05 -1.02
N LEU A 116 -11.13 8.03 -0.08
CA LEU A 116 -12.49 8.55 -0.29
C LEU A 116 -12.50 10.03 -0.66
N LEU A 117 -11.75 10.86 0.07
CA LEU A 117 -11.62 12.30 -0.20
C LEU A 117 -10.97 12.60 -1.56
N ARG A 118 -10.16 11.67 -2.08
CA ARG A 118 -9.58 11.74 -3.44
C ARG A 118 -10.50 11.18 -4.53
N GLY A 119 -11.71 10.73 -4.18
CA GLY A 119 -12.66 10.16 -5.14
C GLY A 119 -12.33 8.74 -5.61
N SER A 120 -11.57 7.98 -4.81
CA SER A 120 -11.26 6.59 -5.10
C SER A 120 -12.51 5.69 -5.02
N GLY A 121 -12.59 4.69 -5.92
CA GLY A 121 -13.63 3.65 -5.88
C GLY A 121 -13.29 2.52 -4.90
N ILE A 122 -13.96 1.36 -5.07
CA ILE A 122 -13.85 0.16 -4.21
C ILE A 122 -12.38 -0.17 -3.91
N ARG A 123 -11.53 -0.24 -4.93
CA ARG A 123 -10.10 -0.53 -4.78
C ARG A 123 -9.36 0.43 -3.84
N GLY A 124 -9.69 1.71 -3.87
CA GLY A 124 -9.09 2.68 -2.94
C GLY A 124 -9.64 2.57 -1.54
N CYS A 125 -10.93 2.24 -1.41
CA CYS A 125 -11.61 2.03 -0.13
C CYS A 125 -11.20 0.71 0.55
N SER A 126 -10.61 -0.24 -0.18
CA SER A 126 -9.98 -1.45 0.39
C SER A 126 -8.78 -1.13 1.30
N GLY A 127 -8.31 0.12 1.29
CA GLY A 127 -7.27 0.61 2.18
C GLY A 127 -5.91 -0.07 1.98
N ILE A 128 -5.27 -0.43 3.09
CA ILE A 128 -3.98 -1.09 3.13
C ILE A 128 -4.19 -2.61 3.13
N PRO A 129 -3.67 -3.37 2.15
CA PRO A 129 -3.84 -4.83 2.15
C PRO A 129 -3.03 -5.47 3.28
N CYS A 130 -3.59 -6.47 3.96
CA CYS A 130 -2.91 -7.24 5.01
C CYS A 130 -1.62 -7.91 4.47
N LYS A 131 -1.67 -8.36 3.21
CA LYS A 131 -0.58 -9.04 2.50
C LYS A 131 -0.46 -8.52 1.08
N ARG A 132 0.77 -8.28 0.60
CA ARG A 132 1.02 -7.96 -0.82
C ARG A 132 2.37 -8.50 -1.28
N SER A 133 2.49 -8.89 -2.55
CA SER A 133 3.80 -9.16 -3.16
C SER A 133 4.63 -7.87 -3.24
N LEU A 134 5.93 -7.96 -3.00
CA LEU A 134 6.89 -6.88 -3.18
C LEU A 134 7.67 -7.03 -4.48
N SER A 135 8.01 -8.24 -4.85
CA SER A 135 8.77 -8.55 -6.06
C SER A 135 7.85 -8.96 -7.22
N ASP A 136 8.28 -8.71 -8.45
CA ASP A 136 7.58 -9.13 -9.67
C ASP A 136 7.44 -10.67 -9.75
N LYS A 137 8.36 -11.41 -9.12
CA LYS A 137 8.34 -12.88 -9.06
C LYS A 137 7.43 -13.43 -7.95
N GLY A 138 6.93 -12.59 -7.06
CA GLY A 138 6.08 -13.01 -5.95
C GLY A 138 6.80 -13.76 -4.82
N ASP A 139 8.13 -13.81 -4.84
CA ASP A 139 8.97 -14.56 -3.89
C ASP A 139 9.15 -13.83 -2.55
N ILE A 140 8.89 -12.52 -2.50
CA ILE A 140 8.93 -11.71 -1.28
C ILE A 140 7.58 -11.06 -1.03
N VAL A 141 7.07 -11.26 0.17
CA VAL A 141 5.74 -10.79 0.59
C VAL A 141 5.85 -9.81 1.74
N VAL A 142 5.16 -8.69 1.64
CA VAL A 142 4.98 -7.74 2.77
C VAL A 142 3.71 -8.11 3.51
N VAL A 143 3.82 -8.31 4.83
CA VAL A 143 2.71 -8.58 5.74
C VAL A 143 2.56 -7.48 6.78
N ARG A 144 1.35 -7.32 7.34
CA ARG A 144 1.02 -6.29 8.34
C ARG A 144 0.29 -6.92 9.52
N PRO A 145 1.04 -7.53 10.45
CA PRO A 145 0.44 -8.28 11.56
C PRO A 145 -0.40 -7.43 12.51
N LEU A 146 -0.11 -6.12 12.62
CA LEU A 146 -0.80 -5.22 13.52
C LEU A 146 -2.01 -4.49 12.88
N LEU A 147 -2.36 -4.80 11.63
CA LEU A 147 -3.39 -4.05 10.89
C LEU A 147 -4.78 -4.10 11.55
N GLY A 148 -5.08 -5.13 12.33
CA GLY A 148 -6.30 -5.25 13.13
C GLY A 148 -6.21 -4.68 14.54
N MET A 149 -5.08 -4.05 14.93
CA MET A 149 -4.85 -3.53 16.28
C MET A 149 -4.98 -2.01 16.30
N ARG A 150 -5.67 -1.47 17.31
CA ARG A 150 -5.71 -0.03 17.59
C ARG A 150 -4.35 0.43 18.14
N ARG A 151 -3.95 1.65 17.81
CA ARG A 151 -2.73 2.24 18.35
C ARG A 151 -2.71 2.30 19.87
N GLU A 152 -3.83 2.63 20.48
CA GLU A 152 -4.01 2.65 21.94
C GLU A 152 -3.71 1.29 22.57
N ALA A 153 -4.18 0.18 21.95
CA ALA A 153 -3.90 -1.16 22.42
C ALA A 153 -2.41 -1.55 22.29
N ILE A 154 -1.74 -1.07 21.22
CA ILE A 154 -0.30 -1.25 21.02
C ILE A 154 0.48 -0.54 22.14
N GLU A 155 0.15 0.71 22.42
CA GLU A 155 0.81 1.52 23.46
C GLU A 155 0.54 0.94 24.86
N ALA A 156 -0.70 0.54 25.16
CA ALA A 156 -1.06 -0.11 26.43
C ALA A 156 -0.26 -1.39 26.63
N TRP A 157 -0.14 -2.23 25.60
CA TRP A 157 0.64 -3.47 25.68
C TRP A 157 2.13 -3.20 25.94
N LEU A 158 2.71 -2.16 25.33
CA LEU A 158 4.10 -1.76 25.59
C LEU A 158 4.29 -1.28 27.03
N ILE A 159 3.37 -0.47 27.57
CA ILE A 159 3.40 0.02 28.96
C ILE A 159 3.32 -1.17 29.93
N GLU A 160 2.38 -2.11 29.74
CA GLU A 160 2.26 -3.31 30.56
C GLU A 160 3.52 -4.17 30.58
N ASN A 161 4.29 -4.16 29.49
CA ASN A 161 5.56 -4.87 29.39
C ASN A 161 6.78 -4.03 29.79
N GLY A 162 6.59 -2.82 30.35
CA GLY A 162 7.68 -1.94 30.78
C GLY A 162 8.62 -1.51 29.65
N GLN A 163 8.12 -1.50 28.40
CA GLN A 163 8.92 -1.16 27.23
C GLN A 163 8.63 0.25 26.73
N GLY A 164 9.65 1.11 26.74
CA GLY A 164 9.59 2.44 26.15
C GLY A 164 9.77 2.43 24.62
N TRP A 165 9.45 3.56 24.01
CA TRP A 165 9.62 3.81 22.57
C TRP A 165 9.97 5.28 22.30
N CYS A 166 10.44 5.59 21.09
CA CYS A 166 10.70 6.97 20.66
C CYS A 166 9.39 7.66 20.24
N ILE A 167 9.21 8.91 20.68
CA ILE A 167 8.09 9.77 20.27
C ILE A 167 8.57 10.65 19.13
N ASP A 168 7.87 10.57 18.00
CA ASP A 168 8.16 11.37 16.81
C ASP A 168 7.39 12.70 16.86
N GLU A 169 8.07 13.78 17.18
CA GLU A 169 7.49 15.13 17.27
C GLU A 169 6.96 15.65 15.92
N THR A 170 7.46 15.13 14.79
CA THR A 170 6.97 15.54 13.45
C THR A 170 5.58 15.01 13.13
N ASN A 171 5.06 14.06 13.89
CA ASN A 171 3.66 13.62 13.76
C ASN A 171 2.64 14.70 14.19
N LEU A 172 3.10 15.77 14.81
CA LEU A 172 2.25 16.88 15.29
C LEU A 172 2.01 17.97 14.23
N THR A 173 2.67 17.93 13.07
CA THR A 173 2.45 18.92 12.01
C THR A 173 1.30 18.52 11.11
N ASP A 174 0.46 19.51 10.72
CA ASP A 174 -0.73 19.33 9.87
C ASP A 174 -0.45 19.63 8.39
N ASP A 175 0.80 19.59 7.97
CA ASP A 175 1.22 19.99 6.61
C ASP A 175 0.66 19.07 5.51
N TYR A 176 0.46 17.81 5.83
CA TYR A 176 -0.03 16.82 4.87
C TYR A 176 -1.47 16.39 5.15
N LEU A 177 -2.20 16.00 4.11
CA LEU A 177 -3.58 15.51 4.23
C LEU A 177 -3.70 14.35 5.24
N ARG A 178 -2.72 13.44 5.26
CA ARG A 178 -2.72 12.31 6.19
C ARG A 178 -2.61 12.76 7.65
N SER A 179 -1.71 13.72 7.93
CA SER A 179 -1.56 14.28 9.27
C SER A 179 -2.85 14.99 9.73
N ARG A 180 -3.52 15.75 8.84
CA ARG A 180 -4.81 16.38 9.14
C ARG A 180 -5.92 15.36 9.42
N ILE A 181 -5.95 14.24 8.70
CA ILE A 181 -6.92 13.17 8.98
C ILE A 181 -6.64 12.57 10.35
N ARG A 182 -5.37 12.26 10.67
CA ARG A 182 -4.95 11.69 11.95
C ARG A 182 -5.23 12.64 13.13
N ASN A 183 -4.82 13.91 13.01
CA ASN A 183 -4.79 14.82 14.14
C ASN A 183 -6.12 15.57 14.34
N ARG A 184 -6.98 15.64 13.32
CA ARG A 184 -8.24 16.41 13.38
C ARG A 184 -9.46 15.57 13.03
N LEU A 185 -9.48 14.91 11.85
CA LEU A 185 -10.71 14.29 11.37
C LEU A 185 -11.07 13.02 12.15
N LEU A 186 -10.14 12.11 12.37
CA LEU A 186 -10.40 10.87 13.14
C LEU A 186 -10.76 11.19 14.61
N PRO A 187 -10.05 12.07 15.33
CA PRO A 187 -10.48 12.48 16.67
C PRO A 187 -11.86 13.13 16.69
N LEU A 188 -12.18 13.99 15.72
CA LEU A 188 -13.51 14.61 15.61
C LEU A 188 -14.59 13.52 15.39
N LEU A 189 -14.37 12.58 14.49
CA LEU A 189 -15.30 11.49 14.25
C LEU A 189 -15.51 10.63 15.51
N SER A 190 -14.44 10.36 16.26
CA SER A 190 -14.49 9.54 17.46
C SER A 190 -15.18 10.27 18.63
N SER A 191 -14.95 11.58 18.80
CA SER A 191 -15.51 12.33 19.93
C SER A 191 -16.95 12.79 19.73
N GLU A 192 -17.31 13.19 18.50
CA GLU A 192 -18.61 13.83 18.24
C GLU A 192 -19.62 12.92 17.54
N TYR A 193 -19.18 11.86 16.88
CA TYR A 193 -20.05 11.00 16.08
C TYR A 193 -20.11 9.56 16.61
N ASN A 194 -18.96 8.88 16.69
CA ASN A 194 -18.91 7.50 17.15
C ASN A 194 -17.50 7.16 17.67
N ALA A 195 -17.40 6.78 18.94
CA ALA A 195 -16.12 6.38 19.56
C ALA A 195 -15.40 5.26 18.81
N GLN A 196 -16.13 4.40 18.09
CA GLN A 196 -15.59 3.30 17.28
C GLN A 196 -15.42 3.66 15.80
N ALA A 197 -15.44 4.95 15.41
CA ALA A 197 -15.39 5.38 14.02
C ALA A 197 -14.20 4.78 13.25
N ALA A 198 -13.00 4.80 13.83
CA ALA A 198 -11.79 4.25 13.20
C ALA A 198 -11.92 2.73 12.98
N GLU A 199 -12.48 2.00 13.93
CA GLU A 199 -12.72 0.55 13.83
C GLU A 199 -13.75 0.23 12.75
N HIS A 200 -14.87 0.94 12.72
CA HIS A 200 -15.90 0.74 11.70
C HIS A 200 -15.39 1.04 10.28
N ILE A 201 -14.56 2.09 10.13
CA ILE A 201 -13.93 2.41 8.85
C ILE A 201 -12.95 1.31 8.44
N ALA A 202 -12.16 0.77 9.38
CA ALA A 202 -11.24 -0.32 9.10
C ALA A 202 -11.97 -1.64 8.77
N CYS A 203 -13.08 -1.94 9.44
CA CYS A 203 -13.93 -3.09 9.10
C CYS A 203 -14.51 -2.95 7.68
N ALA A 204 -15.07 -1.79 7.35
CA ALA A 204 -15.58 -1.53 6.00
C ALA A 204 -14.50 -1.68 4.91
N ALA A 205 -13.23 -1.34 5.21
CA ALA A 205 -12.13 -1.59 4.30
C ALA A 205 -11.92 -3.09 4.02
N GLY A 206 -12.18 -3.95 5.00
CA GLY A 206 -12.18 -5.41 4.84
C GLY A 206 -13.24 -5.85 3.82
N ASP A 207 -14.49 -5.41 4.01
CA ASP A 207 -15.61 -5.72 3.10
C ASP A 207 -15.31 -5.22 1.66
N PHE A 208 -14.75 -4.00 1.53
CA PHE A 208 -14.33 -3.49 0.23
C PHE A 208 -13.19 -4.31 -0.37
N SER A 209 -12.28 -4.85 0.43
CA SER A 209 -11.19 -5.69 -0.04
C SER A 209 -11.70 -7.00 -0.61
N GLU A 210 -12.63 -7.66 0.08
CA GLU A 210 -13.26 -8.89 -0.39
C GLU A 210 -14.07 -8.66 -1.67
N ALA A 211 -14.85 -7.57 -1.73
CA ALA A 211 -15.60 -7.20 -2.92
C ALA A 211 -14.66 -6.88 -4.12
N GLU A 212 -13.55 -6.21 -3.87
CA GLU A 212 -12.53 -5.90 -4.90
C GLU A 212 -11.88 -7.18 -5.42
N GLU A 213 -11.49 -8.09 -4.54
CA GLU A 213 -10.90 -9.37 -4.90
C GLU A 213 -11.87 -10.19 -5.77
N TYR A 214 -13.12 -10.32 -5.36
CA TYR A 214 -14.14 -11.00 -6.14
C TYR A 214 -14.31 -10.39 -7.54
N LEU A 215 -14.43 -9.06 -7.64
CA LEU A 215 -14.60 -8.37 -8.93
C LEU A 215 -13.38 -8.53 -9.83
N ARG A 216 -12.19 -8.49 -9.27
CA ARG A 216 -10.94 -8.70 -9.99
C ARG A 216 -10.84 -10.12 -10.52
N ASP A 217 -11.15 -11.11 -9.69
CA ASP A 217 -11.11 -12.53 -10.10
C ASP A 217 -12.13 -12.82 -11.22
N GLN A 218 -13.35 -12.26 -11.13
CA GLN A 218 -14.35 -12.35 -12.20
C GLN A 218 -13.83 -11.70 -13.49
N ALA A 219 -13.25 -10.51 -13.39
CA ALA A 219 -12.69 -9.83 -14.56
C ALA A 219 -11.51 -10.59 -15.16
N GLN A 220 -10.63 -11.15 -14.34
CA GLN A 220 -9.49 -11.93 -14.79
C GLN A 220 -9.90 -13.25 -15.46
N ALA A 221 -10.90 -13.94 -14.94
CA ALA A 221 -11.45 -15.15 -15.56
C ALA A 221 -12.04 -14.85 -16.95
N LEU A 222 -12.86 -13.80 -17.07
CA LEU A 222 -13.41 -13.34 -18.35
C LEU A 222 -12.32 -12.87 -19.30
N PHE A 223 -11.37 -12.08 -18.81
CA PHE A 223 -10.26 -11.58 -19.60
C PHE A 223 -9.42 -12.74 -20.16
N SER A 224 -9.10 -13.73 -19.35
CA SER A 224 -8.32 -14.90 -19.76
C SER A 224 -9.00 -15.72 -20.86
N SER A 225 -10.36 -15.75 -20.88
CA SER A 225 -11.12 -16.45 -21.90
C SER A 225 -11.36 -15.61 -23.18
N TRP A 226 -11.33 -14.28 -23.09
CA TRP A 226 -11.73 -13.39 -24.17
C TRP A 226 -10.58 -12.68 -24.87
N HIS A 227 -9.47 -12.41 -24.16
CA HIS A 227 -8.39 -11.66 -24.76
C HIS A 227 -7.70 -12.46 -25.88
N CYS A 228 -7.33 -11.77 -26.92
CA CYS A 228 -6.38 -12.27 -27.90
C CYS A 228 -5.33 -11.20 -28.20
N VAL A 229 -4.16 -11.65 -28.64
CA VAL A 229 -3.08 -10.76 -29.08
C VAL A 229 -2.89 -10.96 -30.57
N LEU A 230 -3.26 -9.92 -31.33
CA LEU A 230 -3.09 -9.90 -32.77
C LEU A 230 -2.18 -8.72 -33.17
N HIS A 231 -1.10 -8.99 -33.92
CA HIS A 231 -0.12 -7.97 -34.33
C HIS A 231 0.41 -7.10 -33.16
N LYS A 232 0.71 -7.73 -32.02
CA LYS A 232 1.14 -7.07 -30.77
C LYS A 232 0.07 -6.12 -30.14
N GLN A 233 -1.19 -6.26 -30.53
CA GLN A 233 -2.30 -5.50 -29.96
C GLN A 233 -3.17 -6.42 -29.10
N MET A 234 -3.49 -5.96 -27.88
CA MET A 234 -4.45 -6.61 -27.03
C MET A 234 -5.87 -6.30 -27.52
N MET A 235 -6.68 -7.33 -27.67
CA MET A 235 -8.05 -7.21 -28.20
C MET A 235 -9.04 -7.84 -27.22
N LEU A 236 -10.19 -7.20 -27.09
CA LEU A 236 -11.35 -7.70 -26.34
C LEU A 236 -12.59 -7.70 -27.24
N PRO A 237 -13.49 -8.68 -27.10
CA PRO A 237 -14.72 -8.75 -27.90
C PRO A 237 -15.73 -7.70 -27.41
N VAL A 238 -16.08 -6.78 -28.28
CA VAL A 238 -16.97 -5.63 -27.98
C VAL A 238 -18.37 -6.07 -27.58
N LYS A 239 -18.92 -7.11 -28.22
CA LYS A 239 -20.28 -7.60 -27.95
C LYS A 239 -20.41 -8.13 -26.54
N GLU A 240 -19.51 -9.01 -26.15
CA GLU A 240 -19.44 -9.65 -24.83
C GLU A 240 -19.16 -8.62 -23.75
N LEU A 241 -18.26 -7.67 -24.02
CA LEU A 241 -17.94 -6.59 -23.09
C LEU A 241 -19.16 -5.68 -22.80
N LYS A 242 -19.97 -5.38 -23.83
CA LYS A 242 -21.22 -4.61 -23.68
C LYS A 242 -22.27 -5.28 -22.78
N LEU A 243 -22.30 -6.61 -22.75
CA LEU A 243 -23.23 -7.38 -21.93
C LEU A 243 -22.86 -7.40 -20.44
N GLN A 244 -21.64 -7.01 -20.09
CA GLN A 244 -21.20 -7.00 -18.71
C GLN A 244 -21.77 -5.83 -17.92
N LYS A 245 -21.93 -6.03 -16.59
CA LYS A 245 -22.26 -4.94 -15.66
C LYS A 245 -21.21 -3.82 -15.76
N PRO A 246 -21.58 -2.53 -15.63
CA PRO A 246 -20.64 -1.42 -15.77
C PRO A 246 -19.39 -1.53 -14.88
N ILE A 247 -19.53 -2.13 -13.69
CA ILE A 247 -18.40 -2.36 -12.82
C ILE A 247 -17.40 -3.35 -13.43
N LEU A 248 -17.86 -4.48 -13.96
CA LEU A 248 -17.00 -5.48 -14.62
C LEU A 248 -16.36 -4.93 -15.89
N GLN A 249 -17.07 -4.10 -16.66
CA GLN A 249 -16.47 -3.42 -17.81
C GLN A 249 -15.23 -2.60 -17.38
N ARG A 250 -15.33 -1.86 -16.25
CA ARG A 250 -14.18 -1.10 -15.72
C ARG A 250 -13.00 -1.99 -15.35
N TYR A 251 -13.26 -3.09 -14.67
CA TYR A 251 -12.20 -4.04 -14.28
C TYR A 251 -11.57 -4.73 -15.49
N LEU A 252 -12.36 -5.16 -16.49
CA LEU A 252 -11.87 -5.76 -17.74
C LEU A 252 -10.99 -4.80 -18.55
N ILE A 253 -11.40 -3.53 -18.68
CA ILE A 253 -10.58 -2.49 -19.33
C ILE A 253 -9.31 -2.22 -18.55
N GLN A 254 -9.38 -2.19 -17.22
CA GLN A 254 -8.20 -2.01 -16.38
C GLN A 254 -7.23 -3.17 -16.50
N GLU A 255 -7.73 -4.40 -16.57
CA GLU A 255 -6.94 -5.61 -16.78
C GLU A 255 -6.25 -5.57 -18.14
N ALA A 256 -6.96 -5.25 -19.21
CA ALA A 256 -6.38 -5.08 -20.55
C ALA A 256 -5.27 -4.01 -20.59
N ILE A 257 -5.47 -2.89 -19.90
CA ILE A 257 -4.48 -1.82 -19.81
C ILE A 257 -3.25 -2.29 -19.02
N SER A 258 -3.43 -3.08 -17.95
CA SER A 258 -2.31 -3.59 -17.13
C SER A 258 -1.36 -4.46 -17.95
N HIS A 259 -1.90 -5.29 -18.83
CA HIS A 259 -1.14 -6.14 -19.74
C HIS A 259 -0.43 -5.39 -20.89
N THR A 260 -0.78 -4.12 -21.11
CA THR A 260 -0.18 -3.30 -22.20
C THR A 260 0.86 -2.27 -21.73
N GLY A 261 1.40 -2.41 -20.52
CA GLY A 261 2.43 -1.52 -19.97
C GLY A 261 2.11 -0.92 -18.60
N GLY A 262 1.22 -1.58 -17.85
CA GLY A 262 0.85 -1.22 -16.49
C GLY A 262 -0.19 -0.11 -16.40
N VAL A 263 -0.60 0.19 -15.17
CA VAL A 263 -1.70 1.15 -14.88
C VAL A 263 -1.21 2.51 -14.37
N LYS A 264 0.10 2.77 -14.42
CA LYS A 264 0.65 4.06 -13.99
C LYS A 264 0.01 5.19 -14.80
N ASP A 265 -0.40 6.27 -14.12
CA ASP A 265 -1.06 7.45 -14.68
C ASP A 265 -2.45 7.19 -15.31
N ILE A 266 -3.02 5.98 -15.17
CA ILE A 266 -4.37 5.66 -15.60
C ILE A 266 -5.36 6.09 -14.52
N THR A 267 -6.25 7.02 -14.88
CA THR A 267 -7.32 7.51 -14.02
C THR A 267 -8.65 6.87 -14.38
N ARG A 268 -9.65 7.03 -13.51
CA ARG A 268 -11.02 6.61 -13.78
C ARG A 268 -11.57 7.23 -15.07
N THR A 269 -11.24 8.49 -15.35
CA THR A 269 -11.66 9.19 -16.59
C THR A 269 -11.15 8.49 -17.84
N HIS A 270 -9.91 7.98 -17.81
CA HIS A 270 -9.35 7.21 -18.92
C HIS A 270 -10.13 5.91 -19.15
N ILE A 271 -10.46 5.19 -18.09
CA ILE A 271 -11.23 3.93 -18.17
C ILE A 271 -12.63 4.20 -18.72
N GLU A 272 -13.33 5.21 -18.20
CA GLU A 272 -14.67 5.60 -18.67
C GLU A 272 -14.65 6.08 -20.14
N SER A 273 -13.59 6.76 -20.56
CA SER A 273 -13.41 7.15 -21.96
C SER A 273 -13.26 5.94 -22.90
N VAL A 274 -12.56 4.89 -22.46
CA VAL A 274 -12.45 3.63 -23.21
C VAL A 274 -13.79 2.90 -23.25
N ILE A 275 -14.53 2.83 -22.13
CA ILE A 275 -15.88 2.28 -22.09
C ILE A 275 -16.81 3.05 -23.02
N GLY A 276 -16.69 4.37 -23.07
CA GLY A 276 -17.44 5.22 -24.00
C GLY A 276 -17.25 4.87 -25.48
N LEU A 277 -16.13 4.24 -25.86
CA LEU A 277 -15.92 3.73 -27.21
C LEU A 277 -16.93 2.64 -27.59
N LEU A 278 -17.40 1.85 -26.63
CA LEU A 278 -18.35 0.75 -26.90
C LEU A 278 -19.63 1.22 -27.62
N SER A 279 -20.01 2.49 -27.43
CA SER A 279 -21.16 3.10 -28.12
C SER A 279 -20.82 3.83 -29.44
N LYS A 280 -19.54 3.86 -29.82
CA LYS A 280 -19.03 4.56 -30.99
C LYS A 280 -18.93 3.66 -32.23
N ARG A 281 -18.72 4.29 -33.39
CA ARG A 281 -18.52 3.58 -34.68
C ARG A 281 -17.10 2.99 -34.75
N THR A 282 -16.93 1.97 -35.58
CA THR A 282 -15.63 1.43 -35.99
C THR A 282 -14.70 2.58 -36.44
N GLY A 283 -13.44 2.53 -35.99
CA GLY A 283 -12.45 3.58 -36.23
C GLY A 283 -12.35 4.63 -35.11
N SER A 284 -13.35 4.71 -34.20
CA SER A 284 -13.25 5.61 -33.04
C SER A 284 -12.11 5.23 -32.13
N MET A 285 -11.40 6.23 -31.56
CA MET A 285 -10.17 6.05 -30.81
C MET A 285 -10.11 7.01 -29.60
N VAL A 286 -9.46 6.55 -28.53
CA VAL A 286 -9.12 7.34 -27.34
C VAL A 286 -7.62 7.19 -27.06
N ASN A 287 -6.95 8.32 -26.78
CA ASN A 287 -5.56 8.33 -26.36
C ASN A 287 -5.47 8.07 -24.84
N LEU A 288 -4.51 7.26 -24.44
CA LEU A 288 -4.18 6.93 -23.06
C LEU A 288 -2.75 7.40 -22.72
N PRO A 289 -2.41 7.55 -21.45
CA PRO A 289 -1.06 7.84 -21.02
C PRO A 289 0.00 6.89 -21.62
N GLN A 290 1.25 7.31 -21.63
CA GLN A 290 2.38 6.54 -22.15
C GLN A 290 2.24 6.19 -23.64
N ARG A 291 1.65 7.09 -24.45
CA ARG A 291 1.43 6.95 -25.89
C ARG A 291 0.59 5.73 -26.30
N ARG A 292 -0.18 5.15 -25.37
CA ARG A 292 -1.14 4.07 -25.67
C ARG A 292 -2.41 4.59 -26.31
N LYS A 293 -3.12 3.72 -27.01
CA LYS A 293 -4.39 4.05 -27.67
C LYS A 293 -5.36 2.88 -27.55
N ALA A 294 -6.62 3.19 -27.27
CA ALA A 294 -7.72 2.24 -27.40
C ALA A 294 -8.57 2.61 -28.63
N ARG A 295 -9.00 1.62 -29.42
CA ARG A 295 -9.82 1.85 -30.61
C ARG A 295 -10.84 0.74 -30.83
N ILE A 296 -11.94 1.08 -31.50
CA ILE A 296 -12.89 0.10 -32.03
C ILE A 296 -12.46 -0.26 -33.43
N GLN A 297 -12.30 -1.55 -33.71
CA GLN A 297 -12.04 -2.07 -35.05
C GLN A 297 -12.91 -3.30 -35.35
N SER A 298 -13.23 -3.52 -36.61
CA SER A 298 -13.75 -4.81 -37.09
C SER A 298 -12.57 -5.76 -37.31
N VAL A 299 -12.69 -6.96 -36.82
CA VAL A 299 -11.77 -8.06 -37.18
C VAL A 299 -12.39 -8.70 -38.38
N SER A 300 -11.78 -8.53 -39.55
CA SER A 300 -12.15 -9.22 -40.79
C SER A 300 -11.57 -10.62 -40.77
#